data_5600c6b8e2548e736469d7a64b6dd4b8
#
_entry.id   5600c6b8e2548e736469d7a64b6dd4b8
#
_cell.length_a   1.000
_cell.length_b   1.000
_cell.length_c   1.000
_cell.angle_alpha   90.00
_cell.angle_beta   90.00
_cell.angle_gamma   90.00
#
_symmetry.space_group_name_H-M   'P 1'
#
loop_
_entity.id
_entity.type
_entity.pdbx_description
1 polymer ?
#
loop_
_entity_poly.entity_id
_entity_poly.type
_entity_poly.pdbx_seq_one_letter_code
_entity_poly.pdbx_strand_id
1 'polypeptide(L)'
;MSNSVVELFAGVGGFHLAAKQSGWNVIWANQWEPGVKVQHAFDCYVKNFPDTVAVNDDIANVIRDVPKHDLLVGGFPCQDYSVAATKAKGIQGKKGVLWWEIAKVLSARKPKYVLLENVDRLLKSPTSQRGRDFAIMLATFDELGYSVEWRVINAADYGYAQRRRRVFLFAWKQRNPWNTKFSKCKNKETWLKKKGLFSSIFGSEMEEISKVSLDPSQSKLEQFTTDVKTEKKGKGKTPEDNDRLLRISQDWDSYKLSPFKRAGLMSKGEVWTCNYKAIFEGKKTLLKDIIQKKVDDAWFYLDEDEIKQWKYLKGAKKEERTVKATGFKFNYTEGPLPFPDPLDKPSRTMI
;
A
#
# COMPACT_ATOMS: atom_id res chain seq x y z
N MET A 1 20.05 -14.32 -14.67
CA MET A 1 18.63 -14.33 -14.26
C MET A 1 18.05 -13.02 -14.75
N SER A 2 16.96 -13.05 -15.51
CA SER A 2 16.34 -11.81 -15.96
C SER A 2 15.69 -11.15 -14.74
N ASN A 3 16.16 -9.98 -14.34
CA ASN A 3 15.54 -9.16 -13.30
C ASN A 3 14.32 -8.43 -13.90
N SER A 4 13.28 -9.19 -14.29
CA SER A 4 12.10 -8.65 -14.98
C SER A 4 11.07 -8.12 -13.97
N VAL A 5 10.53 -6.94 -14.27
CA VAL A 5 9.53 -6.25 -13.47
C VAL A 5 8.26 -6.05 -14.28
N VAL A 6 7.12 -6.23 -13.63
CA VAL A 6 5.81 -5.74 -14.08
C VAL A 6 5.36 -4.65 -13.13
N GLU A 7 4.94 -3.52 -13.67
CA GLU A 7 4.44 -2.38 -12.90
C GLU A 7 2.94 -2.20 -13.12
N LEU A 8 2.15 -2.28 -12.04
CA LEU A 8 0.71 -2.02 -12.07
C LEU A 8 0.41 -0.65 -11.46
N PHE A 9 -0.59 0.04 -12.01
CA PHE A 9 -0.97 1.38 -11.55
C PHE A 9 0.22 2.35 -11.56
N ALA A 10 0.95 2.32 -12.67
CA ALA A 10 2.29 2.90 -12.81
C ALA A 10 2.37 4.41 -12.55
N GLY A 11 1.23 5.13 -12.66
CA GLY A 11 1.22 6.58 -12.59
C GLY A 11 2.16 7.16 -13.65
N VAL A 12 3.09 8.00 -13.22
CA VAL A 12 4.13 8.59 -14.07
C VAL A 12 5.46 7.82 -14.03
N GLY A 13 5.49 6.61 -13.45
CA GLY A 13 6.65 5.70 -13.49
C GLY A 13 7.63 5.82 -12.31
N GLY A 14 7.15 6.11 -11.12
CA GLY A 14 8.01 6.19 -9.93
C GLY A 14 8.75 4.88 -9.62
N PHE A 15 8.04 3.74 -9.68
CA PHE A 15 8.67 2.43 -9.52
C PHE A 15 9.58 2.06 -10.70
N HIS A 16 9.23 2.48 -11.92
CA HIS A 16 10.08 2.28 -13.10
C HIS A 16 11.46 2.93 -12.90
N LEU A 17 11.50 4.19 -12.49
CA LEU A 17 12.75 4.89 -12.20
C LEU A 17 13.58 4.15 -11.16
N ALA A 18 12.96 3.70 -10.07
CA ALA A 18 13.62 2.95 -9.00
C ALA A 18 14.14 1.59 -9.51
N ALA A 19 13.36 0.87 -10.30
CA ALA A 19 13.75 -0.40 -10.91
C ALA A 19 14.97 -0.21 -11.82
N LYS A 20 14.93 0.75 -12.74
CA LYS A 20 16.03 1.08 -13.66
C LYS A 20 17.32 1.42 -12.91
N GLN A 21 17.25 2.26 -11.86
CA GLN A 21 18.40 2.61 -11.02
C GLN A 21 18.98 1.40 -10.27
N SER A 22 18.16 0.39 -10.00
CA SER A 22 18.56 -0.83 -9.28
C SER A 22 18.95 -1.98 -10.21
N GLY A 23 19.07 -1.75 -11.53
CA GLY A 23 19.43 -2.77 -12.51
C GLY A 23 18.31 -3.80 -12.81
N TRP A 24 17.06 -3.44 -12.53
CA TRP A 24 15.87 -4.22 -12.88
C TRP A 24 15.26 -3.67 -14.17
N ASN A 25 14.71 -4.56 -14.98
CA ASN A 25 14.09 -4.20 -16.27
C ASN A 25 12.57 -4.27 -16.18
N VAL A 26 11.88 -3.15 -16.35
CA VAL A 26 10.42 -3.10 -16.44
C VAL A 26 10.01 -3.49 -17.85
N ILE A 27 9.46 -4.70 -17.98
CA ILE A 27 9.10 -5.29 -19.28
C ILE A 27 7.65 -4.99 -19.68
N TRP A 28 6.80 -4.65 -18.70
CA TRP A 28 5.39 -4.37 -18.92
C TRP A 28 4.84 -3.46 -17.83
N ALA A 29 3.97 -2.53 -18.20
CA ALA A 29 3.34 -1.62 -17.26
C ALA A 29 1.87 -1.41 -17.61
N ASN A 30 1.03 -1.19 -16.58
CA ASN A 30 -0.36 -0.79 -16.74
C ASN A 30 -0.64 0.50 -15.99
N GLN A 31 -1.25 1.45 -16.68
CA GLN A 31 -1.76 2.69 -16.11
C GLN A 31 -3.07 3.06 -16.79
N TRP A 32 -4.12 3.24 -15.99
CA TRP A 32 -5.41 3.68 -16.47
C TRP A 32 -6.18 4.41 -15.37
N GLU A 33 -6.81 5.53 -15.74
CA GLU A 33 -7.63 6.34 -14.84
C GLU A 33 -9.09 6.30 -15.29
N PRO A 34 -9.99 5.65 -14.51
CA PRO A 34 -11.38 5.52 -14.88
C PRO A 34 -12.10 6.87 -14.88
N GLY A 35 -12.86 7.13 -15.95
CA GLY A 35 -13.72 8.32 -16.06
C GLY A 35 -12.99 9.60 -16.50
N VAL A 36 -11.71 9.51 -16.83
CA VAL A 36 -10.92 10.63 -17.37
C VAL A 36 -10.77 10.46 -18.88
N LYS A 37 -11.05 11.50 -19.65
CA LYS A 37 -10.93 11.45 -21.12
C LYS A 37 -9.47 11.46 -21.58
N VAL A 38 -8.62 12.25 -20.94
CA VAL A 38 -7.20 12.39 -21.26
C VAL A 38 -6.40 11.69 -20.18
N GLN A 39 -5.59 10.72 -20.58
CA GLN A 39 -4.82 9.85 -19.67
C GLN A 39 -3.42 10.44 -19.40
N HIS A 40 -3.37 11.61 -18.78
CA HIS A 40 -2.11 12.37 -18.60
C HIS A 40 -0.99 11.57 -17.92
N ALA A 41 -1.30 10.74 -16.94
CA ALA A 41 -0.28 9.91 -16.28
C ALA A 41 0.27 8.87 -17.25
N PHE A 42 -0.58 8.21 -18.03
CA PHE A 42 -0.16 7.26 -19.05
C PHE A 42 0.67 7.92 -20.16
N ASP A 43 0.22 9.08 -20.68
CA ASP A 43 0.94 9.84 -21.70
C ASP A 43 2.34 10.25 -21.20
N CYS A 44 2.42 10.70 -19.95
CA CYS A 44 3.69 10.99 -19.30
C CYS A 44 4.58 9.75 -19.19
N TYR A 45 3.99 8.61 -18.79
CA TYR A 45 4.71 7.35 -18.64
C TYR A 45 5.35 6.90 -19.96
N VAL A 46 4.57 6.78 -21.04
CA VAL A 46 5.08 6.32 -22.34
C VAL A 46 6.12 7.25 -22.92
N LYS A 47 5.97 8.56 -22.70
CA LYS A 47 6.97 9.56 -23.13
C LYS A 47 8.33 9.37 -22.44
N ASN A 48 8.33 8.99 -21.15
CA ASN A 48 9.56 8.79 -20.38
C ASN A 48 10.15 7.38 -20.53
N PHE A 49 9.33 6.38 -20.88
CA PHE A 49 9.73 4.98 -20.98
C PHE A 49 9.25 4.33 -22.28
N PRO A 50 9.71 4.82 -23.45
CA PRO A 50 9.22 4.40 -24.78
C PRO A 50 9.52 2.93 -25.09
N ASP A 51 10.52 2.33 -24.45
CA ASP A 51 10.93 0.94 -24.69
C ASP A 51 10.12 -0.09 -23.89
N THR A 52 9.20 0.37 -23.00
CA THR A 52 8.38 -0.51 -22.16
C THR A 52 7.03 -0.76 -22.81
N VAL A 53 6.58 -2.00 -22.81
CA VAL A 53 5.20 -2.33 -23.22
C VAL A 53 4.24 -1.75 -22.17
N ALA A 54 3.65 -0.59 -22.48
CA ALA A 54 2.70 0.08 -21.60
C ALA A 54 1.27 -0.08 -22.11
N VAL A 55 0.34 -0.40 -21.21
CA VAL A 55 -1.07 -0.67 -21.51
C VAL A 55 -1.96 0.32 -20.79
N ASN A 56 -2.83 1.01 -21.55
CA ASN A 56 -3.82 1.93 -21.03
C ASN A 56 -5.22 1.31 -21.09
N ASP A 57 -5.52 0.46 -20.13
CA ASP A 57 -6.84 -0.17 -19.96
C ASP A 57 -7.06 -0.58 -18.51
N ASP A 58 -8.30 -0.91 -18.15
CA ASP A 58 -8.59 -1.48 -16.82
C ASP A 58 -7.82 -2.80 -16.66
N ILE A 59 -7.08 -2.93 -15.57
CA ILE A 59 -6.30 -4.13 -15.29
C ILE A 59 -7.16 -5.40 -15.34
N ALA A 60 -8.45 -5.32 -15.00
CA ALA A 60 -9.37 -6.45 -15.08
C ALA A 60 -9.52 -7.02 -16.50
N ASN A 61 -9.37 -6.19 -17.53
CA ASN A 61 -9.46 -6.60 -18.93
C ASN A 61 -8.17 -7.26 -19.44
N VAL A 62 -7.01 -6.83 -18.92
CA VAL A 62 -5.67 -7.15 -19.45
C VAL A 62 -4.84 -8.09 -18.57
N ILE A 63 -5.44 -8.72 -17.56
CA ILE A 63 -4.72 -9.68 -16.67
C ILE A 63 -4.03 -10.78 -17.47
N ARG A 64 -4.64 -11.23 -18.56
CA ARG A 64 -4.09 -12.31 -19.41
C ARG A 64 -2.83 -11.89 -20.17
N ASP A 65 -2.68 -10.59 -20.41
CA ASP A 65 -1.56 -10.02 -21.17
C ASP A 65 -0.34 -9.74 -20.29
N VAL A 66 -0.53 -9.75 -18.95
CA VAL A 66 0.59 -9.59 -18.01
C VAL A 66 1.60 -10.70 -18.21
N PRO A 67 2.86 -10.43 -18.60
CA PRO A 67 3.86 -11.46 -18.84
C PRO A 67 4.35 -12.11 -17.54
N LYS A 68 5.04 -13.24 -17.67
CA LYS A 68 5.78 -13.83 -16.54
C LYS A 68 6.93 -12.91 -16.14
N HIS A 69 7.11 -12.68 -14.84
CA HIS A 69 8.09 -11.74 -14.31
C HIS A 69 8.62 -12.20 -12.93
N ASP A 70 9.71 -11.59 -12.48
CA ASP A 70 10.34 -11.91 -11.21
C ASP A 70 9.81 -11.03 -10.07
N LEU A 71 9.54 -9.74 -10.34
CA LEU A 71 9.08 -8.76 -9.38
C LEU A 71 7.82 -8.06 -9.90
N LEU A 72 6.77 -8.04 -9.09
CA LEU A 72 5.59 -7.20 -9.28
C LEU A 72 5.72 -5.95 -8.42
N VAL A 73 5.55 -4.77 -9.02
CA VAL A 73 5.47 -3.50 -8.28
C VAL A 73 4.16 -2.78 -8.59
N GLY A 74 3.72 -1.91 -7.67
CA GLY A 74 2.54 -1.09 -7.93
C GLY A 74 2.10 -0.23 -6.75
N GLY A 75 1.58 0.97 -7.09
CA GLY A 75 0.95 1.90 -6.14
C GLY A 75 -0.56 1.95 -6.37
N PHE A 76 -1.33 1.04 -5.77
CA PHE A 76 -2.76 0.93 -6.01
C PHE A 76 -3.58 1.86 -5.12
N PRO A 77 -4.71 2.43 -5.61
CA PRO A 77 -5.56 3.30 -4.82
C PRO A 77 -6.25 2.56 -3.66
N CYS A 78 -6.47 3.28 -2.54
CA CYS A 78 -7.16 2.75 -1.37
C CYS A 78 -8.67 2.67 -1.65
N GLN A 79 -9.22 1.47 -1.68
CA GLN A 79 -10.65 1.19 -1.90
C GLN A 79 -11.16 0.23 -0.82
N ASP A 80 -12.48 0.01 -0.75
CA ASP A 80 -13.08 -0.96 0.18
C ASP A 80 -12.82 -2.40 -0.28
N TYR A 81 -12.21 -3.21 0.58
CA TYR A 81 -11.79 -4.60 0.32
C TYR A 81 -12.78 -5.66 0.81
N SER A 82 -14.02 -5.27 1.14
CA SER A 82 -15.01 -6.19 1.68
C SER A 82 -15.37 -7.33 0.72
N VAL A 83 -15.06 -8.56 1.11
CA VAL A 83 -15.47 -9.78 0.39
C VAL A 83 -17.00 -9.91 0.37
N ALA A 84 -17.68 -9.50 1.44
CA ALA A 84 -19.14 -9.53 1.53
C ALA A 84 -19.78 -8.57 0.50
N ALA A 85 -19.22 -7.39 0.26
CA ALA A 85 -19.70 -6.46 -0.74
C ALA A 85 -19.56 -7.02 -2.17
N THR A 86 -18.50 -7.78 -2.43
CA THR A 86 -18.26 -8.44 -3.72
C THR A 86 -19.30 -9.54 -3.98
N LYS A 87 -19.64 -10.36 -2.97
CA LYS A 87 -20.64 -11.44 -3.09
C LYS A 87 -22.08 -10.91 -3.16
N ALA A 88 -22.42 -9.85 -2.43
CA ALA A 88 -23.76 -9.31 -2.38
C ALA A 88 -24.23 -8.65 -3.67
N LYS A 89 -23.31 -8.19 -4.54
CA LYS A 89 -23.62 -7.47 -5.79
C LYS A 89 -23.22 -8.20 -7.06
N GLY A 90 -22.68 -9.42 -6.95
CA GLY A 90 -22.10 -10.14 -8.10
C GLY A 90 -20.90 -9.40 -8.71
N ILE A 91 -20.26 -10.01 -9.69
CA ILE A 91 -19.08 -9.49 -10.43
C ILE A 91 -19.38 -8.14 -11.15
N GLN A 92 -20.64 -7.73 -11.26
CA GLN A 92 -21.09 -6.50 -11.91
C GLN A 92 -21.29 -5.30 -10.94
N GLY A 93 -21.09 -5.46 -9.63
CA GLY A 93 -21.20 -4.37 -8.67
C GLY A 93 -19.96 -3.48 -8.67
N LYS A 94 -20.06 -2.27 -9.24
CA LYS A 94 -19.11 -1.13 -9.22
C LYS A 94 -17.64 -1.52 -9.11
N LYS A 95 -16.92 -1.52 -10.27
CA LYS A 95 -15.46 -1.53 -10.48
C LYS A 95 -14.71 -2.28 -9.38
N GLY A 96 -14.34 -3.54 -9.68
CA GLY A 96 -13.71 -4.47 -8.75
C GLY A 96 -12.65 -3.83 -7.88
N VAL A 97 -12.63 -4.18 -6.62
CA VAL A 97 -11.60 -3.73 -5.70
C VAL A 97 -10.26 -4.12 -6.29
N LEU A 98 -9.42 -3.16 -6.64
CA LEU A 98 -8.17 -3.37 -7.40
C LEU A 98 -7.21 -4.36 -6.71
N TRP A 99 -7.37 -4.57 -5.41
CA TRP A 99 -6.67 -5.62 -4.69
C TRP A 99 -6.93 -7.03 -5.27
N TRP A 100 -8.17 -7.32 -5.64
CA TRP A 100 -8.51 -8.64 -6.20
C TRP A 100 -7.89 -8.84 -7.58
N GLU A 101 -7.75 -7.76 -8.36
CA GLU A 101 -7.05 -7.84 -9.64
C GLU A 101 -5.55 -8.11 -9.43
N ILE A 102 -4.93 -7.47 -8.43
CA ILE A 102 -3.55 -7.80 -8.02
C ILE A 102 -3.48 -9.28 -7.59
N ALA A 103 -4.41 -9.75 -6.75
CA ALA A 103 -4.43 -11.14 -6.29
C ALA A 103 -4.55 -12.14 -7.44
N LYS A 104 -5.36 -11.84 -8.47
CA LYS A 104 -5.46 -12.63 -9.70
C LYS A 104 -4.12 -12.68 -10.46
N VAL A 105 -3.45 -11.54 -10.63
CA VAL A 105 -2.10 -11.49 -11.24
C VAL A 105 -1.12 -12.33 -10.43
N LEU A 106 -1.10 -12.20 -9.10
CA LEU A 106 -0.24 -12.98 -8.20
C LEU A 106 -0.51 -14.48 -8.31
N SER A 107 -1.77 -14.88 -8.39
CA SER A 107 -2.18 -16.27 -8.56
C SER A 107 -1.75 -16.85 -9.91
N ALA A 108 -1.93 -16.09 -10.98
CA ALA A 108 -1.64 -16.50 -12.36
C ALA A 108 -0.14 -16.50 -12.67
N ARG A 109 0.60 -15.47 -12.27
CA ARG A 109 2.01 -15.25 -12.67
C ARG A 109 3.01 -15.70 -11.61
N LYS A 110 2.62 -15.72 -10.33
CA LYS A 110 3.41 -16.22 -9.19
C LYS A 110 4.82 -15.61 -9.12
N PRO A 111 4.98 -14.26 -9.19
CA PRO A 111 6.28 -13.62 -9.13
C PRO A 111 7.04 -14.02 -7.86
N LYS A 112 8.38 -13.98 -7.92
CA LYS A 112 9.23 -14.30 -6.74
C LYS A 112 9.09 -13.26 -5.66
N TYR A 113 8.94 -12.00 -6.07
CA TYR A 113 8.88 -10.83 -5.21
C TYR A 113 7.71 -9.92 -5.58
N VAL A 114 7.20 -9.20 -4.60
CA VAL A 114 6.16 -8.19 -4.77
C VAL A 114 6.54 -6.99 -3.92
N LEU A 115 6.45 -5.78 -4.47
CA LEU A 115 6.63 -4.53 -3.74
C LEU A 115 5.47 -3.59 -4.07
N LEU A 116 4.59 -3.41 -3.10
CA LEU A 116 3.41 -2.55 -3.24
C LEU A 116 3.52 -1.32 -2.35
N GLU A 117 2.92 -0.22 -2.82
CA GLU A 117 2.80 1.03 -2.06
C GLU A 117 1.34 1.40 -1.88
N ASN A 118 1.02 1.98 -0.72
CA ASN A 118 -0.28 2.58 -0.48
C ASN A 118 -0.18 3.69 0.59
N VAL A 119 -1.28 4.40 0.82
CA VAL A 119 -1.37 5.34 1.93
C VAL A 119 -1.32 4.61 3.28
N ASP A 120 -0.72 5.22 4.29
CA ASP A 120 -0.58 4.62 5.64
C ASP A 120 -1.93 4.33 6.32
N ARG A 121 -3.00 4.99 5.85
CA ARG A 121 -4.38 4.75 6.30
C ARG A 121 -4.86 3.32 6.01
N LEU A 122 -4.28 2.63 5.01
CA LEU A 122 -4.59 1.24 4.69
C LEU A 122 -4.52 0.33 5.93
N LEU A 123 -3.55 0.54 6.81
CA LEU A 123 -3.42 -0.24 8.05
C LEU A 123 -4.62 -0.12 9.00
N LYS A 124 -5.50 0.85 8.77
CA LYS A 124 -6.66 1.17 9.61
C LYS A 124 -7.97 1.14 8.82
N SER A 125 -7.95 0.65 7.58
CA SER A 125 -9.13 0.57 6.71
C SER A 125 -9.95 -0.70 7.03
N PRO A 126 -11.28 -0.65 6.94
CA PRO A 126 -12.11 0.55 6.87
C PRO A 126 -12.30 1.22 8.24
N THR A 127 -12.94 2.39 8.27
CA THR A 127 -13.15 3.13 9.53
C THR A 127 -14.07 2.37 10.50
N SER A 128 -15.05 1.61 9.99
CA SER A 128 -16.01 0.83 10.78
C SER A 128 -15.40 -0.44 11.39
N GLN A 129 -14.43 -1.06 10.72
CA GLN A 129 -13.78 -2.32 11.12
C GLN A 129 -12.27 -2.19 10.98
N ARG A 130 -11.67 -1.39 11.82
CA ARG A 130 -10.29 -0.92 11.67
C ARG A 130 -9.26 -2.05 11.54
N GLY A 131 -8.60 -2.11 10.38
CA GLY A 131 -7.56 -3.08 10.05
C GLY A 131 -8.05 -4.28 9.24
N ARG A 132 -9.38 -4.46 9.07
CA ARG A 132 -9.96 -5.58 8.31
C ARG A 132 -9.37 -5.71 6.92
N ASP A 133 -9.32 -4.62 6.17
CA ASP A 133 -8.87 -4.65 4.78
C ASP A 133 -7.41 -5.09 4.68
N PHE A 134 -6.57 -4.61 5.60
CA PHE A 134 -5.18 -5.01 5.65
C PHE A 134 -5.01 -6.48 6.07
N ALA A 135 -5.86 -6.97 6.99
CA ALA A 135 -5.89 -8.39 7.36
C ALA A 135 -6.25 -9.30 6.17
N ILE A 136 -7.25 -8.89 5.37
CA ILE A 136 -7.64 -9.59 4.14
C ILE A 136 -6.47 -9.66 3.17
N MET A 137 -5.73 -8.56 2.97
CA MET A 137 -4.56 -8.53 2.12
C MET A 137 -3.47 -9.50 2.60
N LEU A 138 -3.14 -9.46 3.89
CA LEU A 138 -2.14 -10.37 4.46
C LEU A 138 -2.57 -11.83 4.34
N ALA A 139 -3.84 -12.14 4.61
CA ALA A 139 -4.37 -13.49 4.47
C ALA A 139 -4.35 -13.97 3.01
N THR A 140 -4.67 -13.09 2.05
CA THR A 140 -4.56 -13.39 0.62
C THR A 140 -3.11 -13.71 0.23
N PHE A 141 -2.13 -12.95 0.70
CA PHE A 141 -0.73 -13.25 0.48
C PHE A 141 -0.34 -14.62 1.05
N ASP A 142 -0.79 -14.94 2.27
CA ASP A 142 -0.50 -16.21 2.93
C ASP A 142 -1.07 -17.39 2.14
N GLU A 143 -2.33 -17.32 1.70
CA GLU A 143 -2.99 -18.31 0.85
C GLU A 143 -2.27 -18.51 -0.49
N LEU A 144 -1.72 -17.44 -1.04
CA LEU A 144 -0.91 -17.49 -2.25
C LEU A 144 0.53 -17.97 -2.00
N GLY A 145 0.90 -18.28 -0.76
CA GLY A 145 2.21 -18.79 -0.36
C GLY A 145 3.31 -17.73 -0.29
N TYR A 146 2.96 -16.50 0.06
CA TYR A 146 3.91 -15.42 0.32
C TYR A 146 4.06 -15.14 1.82
N SER A 147 5.27 -14.78 2.23
CA SER A 147 5.50 -14.03 3.46
C SER A 147 5.58 -12.55 3.13
N VAL A 148 5.18 -11.67 4.06
CA VAL A 148 5.08 -10.22 3.83
C VAL A 148 5.75 -9.47 4.97
N GLU A 149 6.59 -8.51 4.63
CA GLU A 149 7.10 -7.48 5.54
C GLU A 149 6.52 -6.13 5.13
N TRP A 150 6.06 -5.31 6.07
CA TRP A 150 5.58 -3.97 5.76
C TRP A 150 6.19 -2.92 6.66
N ARG A 151 6.26 -1.69 6.12
CA ARG A 151 6.69 -0.52 6.88
C ARG A 151 6.03 0.74 6.38
N VAL A 152 5.55 1.57 7.31
CA VAL A 152 5.12 2.94 7.01
C VAL A 152 6.33 3.83 7.01
N ILE A 153 6.70 4.35 5.86
CA ILE A 153 7.87 5.22 5.70
C ILE A 153 7.38 6.64 5.41
N ASN A 154 7.93 7.61 6.14
CA ASN A 154 7.78 9.02 5.83
C ASN A 154 9.09 9.52 5.21
N ALA A 155 9.04 10.00 3.97
CA ALA A 155 10.23 10.43 3.24
C ALA A 155 11.04 11.50 4.00
N ALA A 156 10.37 12.43 4.69
CA ALA A 156 11.03 13.47 5.48
C ALA A 156 11.86 12.93 6.65
N ASP A 157 11.49 11.76 7.21
CA ASP A 157 12.22 11.15 8.32
C ASP A 157 13.57 10.58 7.85
N TYR A 158 13.75 10.40 6.54
CA TYR A 158 14.97 9.89 5.90
C TYR A 158 15.63 10.93 4.96
N GLY A 159 15.46 12.20 5.27
CA GLY A 159 16.21 13.28 4.65
C GLY A 159 15.61 13.88 3.38
N TYR A 160 14.45 13.46 2.94
CA TYR A 160 13.80 14.02 1.76
C TYR A 160 12.97 15.28 2.09
N ALA A 161 12.84 16.19 1.12
CA ALA A 161 12.18 17.47 1.29
C ALA A 161 10.64 17.39 1.34
N GLN A 162 10.04 16.21 1.49
CA GLN A 162 8.60 16.03 1.53
C GLN A 162 8.13 15.12 2.68
N ARG A 163 7.13 15.57 3.43
CA ARG A 163 6.42 14.78 4.43
C ARG A 163 5.41 13.86 3.73
N ARG A 164 5.89 12.80 3.12
CA ARG A 164 5.07 11.80 2.41
C ARG A 164 5.13 10.48 3.13
N ARG A 165 4.04 10.16 3.84
CA ARG A 165 3.91 8.88 4.55
C ARG A 165 3.20 7.88 3.66
N ARG A 166 3.86 6.72 3.47
CA ARG A 166 3.32 5.59 2.71
C ARG A 166 3.63 4.28 3.40
N VAL A 167 2.73 3.33 3.30
CA VAL A 167 3.02 1.95 3.65
C VAL A 167 3.57 1.23 2.42
N PHE A 168 4.71 0.59 2.61
CA PHE A 168 5.29 -0.32 1.63
C PHE A 168 5.13 -1.75 2.13
N LEU A 169 4.73 -2.65 1.22
CA LEU A 169 4.59 -4.08 1.47
C LEU A 169 5.59 -4.80 0.58
N PHE A 170 6.55 -5.49 1.18
CA PHE A 170 7.46 -6.38 0.47
C PHE A 170 7.06 -7.82 0.74
N ALA A 171 6.65 -8.55 -0.31
CA ALA A 171 6.29 -9.95 -0.19
C ALA A 171 7.23 -10.84 -1.01
N TRP A 172 7.45 -12.06 -0.53
CA TRP A 172 8.29 -13.04 -1.21
C TRP A 172 7.70 -14.44 -1.11
N LYS A 173 7.89 -15.22 -2.17
CA LYS A 173 7.51 -16.63 -2.22
C LYS A 173 8.36 -17.47 -1.26
N GLN A 174 7.78 -18.53 -0.71
CA GLN A 174 8.49 -19.43 0.20
C GLN A 174 9.69 -20.17 -0.44
N ARG A 175 9.72 -20.28 -1.77
CA ARG A 175 10.80 -20.97 -2.51
C ARG A 175 11.67 -19.96 -3.28
N ASN A 176 12.46 -19.16 -2.56
CA ASN A 176 13.45 -18.26 -3.16
C ASN A 176 14.63 -17.99 -2.20
N PRO A 177 15.74 -17.36 -2.67
CA PRO A 177 16.91 -17.08 -1.82
C PRO A 177 16.60 -16.20 -0.60
N TRP A 178 15.67 -15.25 -0.72
CA TRP A 178 15.25 -14.40 0.38
C TRP A 178 14.55 -15.22 1.48
N ASN A 179 13.72 -16.15 1.10
CA ASN A 179 13.07 -17.06 2.04
C ASN A 179 14.09 -17.96 2.75
N THR A 180 15.16 -18.39 2.08
CA THR A 180 16.25 -19.13 2.71
C THR A 180 16.89 -18.31 3.83
N LYS A 181 17.19 -17.03 3.60
CA LYS A 181 17.68 -16.10 4.61
C LYS A 181 16.68 -15.93 5.76
N PHE A 182 15.40 -15.78 5.42
CA PHE A 182 14.31 -15.64 6.39
C PHE A 182 14.12 -16.87 7.26
N SER A 183 14.10 -18.06 6.67
CA SER A 183 13.92 -19.35 7.36
C SER A 183 15.06 -19.65 8.34
N LYS A 184 16.30 -19.24 8.02
CA LYS A 184 17.45 -19.35 8.93
C LYS A 184 17.37 -18.39 10.12
N CYS A 185 16.50 -17.39 10.08
CA CYS A 185 16.31 -16.44 11.18
C CYS A 185 15.27 -17.01 12.16
N LYS A 186 15.74 -17.68 13.21
CA LYS A 186 14.86 -18.32 14.22
C LYS A 186 13.97 -17.30 14.94
N ASN A 187 14.50 -16.12 15.25
CA ASN A 187 13.77 -15.07 15.97
C ASN A 187 13.22 -14.03 14.99
N LYS A 188 11.88 -13.91 14.90
CA LYS A 188 11.18 -12.97 14.02
C LYS A 188 11.35 -11.51 14.44
N GLU A 189 11.58 -11.25 15.73
CA GLU A 189 11.93 -9.91 16.20
C GLU A 189 13.29 -9.47 15.66
N THR A 190 14.29 -10.37 15.65
CA THR A 190 15.59 -10.09 15.03
C THR A 190 15.46 -9.80 13.54
N TRP A 191 14.51 -10.46 12.85
CA TRP A 191 14.21 -10.15 11.46
C TRP A 191 13.73 -8.72 11.32
N LEU A 192 12.68 -8.34 12.03
CA LEU A 192 12.11 -6.99 11.98
C LEU A 192 13.10 -5.91 12.39
N LYS A 193 13.95 -6.19 13.41
CA LYS A 193 14.88 -5.20 13.95
C LYS A 193 16.15 -5.01 13.09
N LYS A 194 16.63 -6.07 12.41
CA LYS A 194 17.99 -6.03 11.83
C LYS A 194 18.16 -6.71 10.48
N LYS A 195 17.37 -7.74 10.14
CA LYS A 195 17.64 -8.63 8.99
C LYS A 195 16.67 -8.51 7.84
N GLY A 196 15.49 -7.93 8.08
CA GLY A 196 14.46 -7.70 7.10
C GLY A 196 14.88 -6.66 6.05
N LEU A 197 14.13 -6.56 4.96
CA LEU A 197 14.42 -5.61 3.89
C LEU A 197 14.43 -4.18 4.44
N PHE A 198 13.34 -3.80 5.08
CA PHE A 198 13.20 -2.41 5.53
C PHE A 198 14.16 -2.05 6.66
N SER A 199 14.47 -2.99 7.57
CA SER A 199 15.41 -2.72 8.65
C SER A 199 16.87 -2.67 8.18
N SER A 200 17.20 -3.31 7.06
CA SER A 200 18.54 -3.24 6.47
C SER A 200 18.80 -1.96 5.68
N ILE A 201 17.72 -1.26 5.26
CA ILE A 201 17.81 -0.05 4.43
C ILE A 201 17.52 1.21 5.25
N PHE A 202 16.50 1.15 6.11
CA PHE A 202 15.99 2.30 6.86
C PHE A 202 16.37 2.17 8.34
N GLY A 203 17.28 2.98 8.81
CA GLY A 203 17.67 3.03 10.22
C GLY A 203 16.45 3.28 11.11
N SER A 204 16.30 2.47 12.15
CA SER A 204 15.13 2.57 13.02
C SER A 204 15.36 1.90 14.39
N GLU A 205 14.74 2.49 15.40
CA GLU A 205 14.59 1.90 16.74
C GLU A 205 13.17 1.35 16.86
N MET A 206 13.06 0.03 17.00
CA MET A 206 11.78 -0.66 17.11
C MET A 206 11.29 -0.65 18.55
N GLU A 207 10.01 -0.36 18.73
CA GLU A 207 9.29 -0.51 19.99
C GLU A 207 8.98 -2.01 20.25
N GLU A 208 8.26 -2.28 21.32
CA GLU A 208 7.81 -3.63 21.69
C GLU A 208 7.01 -4.26 20.54
N ILE A 209 7.38 -5.50 20.19
CA ILE A 209 6.75 -6.29 19.14
C ILE A 209 5.60 -7.10 19.74
N SER A 210 4.41 -6.92 19.18
CA SER A 210 3.20 -7.67 19.54
C SER A 210 2.94 -8.74 18.49
N LYS A 211 2.39 -9.87 18.92
CA LYS A 211 1.79 -10.88 18.02
C LYS A 211 0.31 -10.58 17.81
N VAL A 212 -0.17 -10.83 16.61
CA VAL A 212 -1.56 -10.61 16.20
C VAL A 212 -2.03 -11.82 15.41
N SER A 213 -3.26 -12.28 15.65
CA SER A 213 -3.91 -13.26 14.79
C SER A 213 -4.53 -12.56 13.58
N LEU A 214 -4.39 -13.15 12.39
CA LEU A 214 -5.11 -12.69 11.20
C LEU A 214 -6.60 -13.02 11.28
N ASP A 215 -6.93 -14.13 11.93
CA ASP A 215 -8.31 -14.59 12.09
C ASP A 215 -8.78 -14.28 13.52
N PRO A 216 -9.72 -13.34 13.72
CA PRO A 216 -10.24 -12.99 15.03
C PRO A 216 -10.86 -14.17 15.77
N SER A 217 -11.40 -15.16 15.05
CA SER A 217 -11.98 -16.37 15.65
C SER A 217 -10.92 -17.30 16.26
N GLN A 218 -9.68 -17.23 15.82
CA GLN A 218 -8.57 -18.01 16.36
C GLN A 218 -8.10 -17.53 17.74
N SER A 219 -8.38 -16.29 18.14
CA SER A 219 -8.10 -15.84 19.52
C SER A 219 -8.93 -16.54 20.57
N LYS A 220 -10.01 -17.23 20.17
CA LYS A 220 -10.83 -18.14 20.99
C LYS A 220 -10.52 -19.62 20.76
N LEU A 221 -9.58 -19.94 19.89
CA LEU A 221 -9.41 -21.28 19.29
C LEU A 221 -8.11 -21.99 19.68
N GLU A 222 -7.56 -21.76 20.87
CA GLU A 222 -6.65 -22.76 21.45
C GLU A 222 -7.30 -24.14 21.65
N GLN A 223 -8.63 -24.24 21.43
CA GLN A 223 -9.38 -25.50 21.61
C GLN A 223 -9.68 -26.26 20.31
N PHE A 224 -9.35 -25.75 19.11
CA PHE A 224 -9.71 -26.40 17.84
C PHE A 224 -8.52 -26.81 16.95
N THR A 225 -7.33 -26.96 17.51
CA THR A 225 -6.12 -27.32 16.75
C THR A 225 -6.00 -28.80 16.35
N THR A 226 -7.02 -29.63 16.62
CA THR A 226 -6.93 -31.08 16.33
C THR A 226 -7.64 -31.57 15.09
N ASP A 227 -8.48 -30.76 14.41
CA ASP A 227 -9.33 -31.29 13.32
C ASP A 227 -9.31 -30.54 11.97
N VAL A 228 -8.28 -29.75 11.68
CA VAL A 228 -8.11 -29.28 10.31
C VAL A 228 -7.39 -30.34 9.47
N LYS A 229 -8.13 -31.40 9.13
CA LYS A 229 -7.77 -32.24 7.97
C LYS A 229 -7.69 -31.33 6.76
N THR A 230 -6.51 -31.33 6.12
CA THR A 230 -6.25 -30.70 4.84
C THR A 230 -7.31 -31.12 3.82
N GLU A 231 -8.34 -30.29 3.62
CA GLU A 231 -9.21 -30.47 2.48
C GLU A 231 -8.38 -30.31 1.20
N LYS A 232 -8.41 -31.32 0.38
CA LYS A 232 -7.79 -31.36 -0.94
C LYS A 232 -8.27 -30.14 -1.72
N LYS A 233 -7.34 -29.28 -2.17
CA LYS A 233 -7.60 -28.13 -3.02
C LYS A 233 -8.45 -28.54 -4.21
N GLY A 234 -9.74 -28.21 -4.18
CA GLY A 234 -10.62 -28.32 -5.34
C GLY A 234 -10.11 -27.40 -6.46
N LYS A 235 -10.06 -27.92 -7.68
CA LYS A 235 -9.75 -27.12 -8.87
C LYS A 235 -10.82 -26.01 -9.00
N GLY A 236 -10.40 -24.75 -8.98
CA GLY A 236 -11.20 -23.64 -9.50
C GLY A 236 -11.72 -22.60 -8.52
N LYS A 237 -11.33 -22.60 -7.21
CA LYS A 237 -11.70 -21.51 -6.31
C LYS A 237 -10.81 -20.28 -6.56
N THR A 238 -11.44 -19.11 -6.74
CA THR A 238 -10.74 -17.83 -6.75
C THR A 238 -10.29 -17.47 -5.32
N PRO A 239 -9.28 -16.58 -5.13
CA PRO A 239 -8.92 -16.10 -3.79
C PRO A 239 -10.10 -15.52 -2.99
N GLU A 240 -11.14 -15.03 -3.69
CA GLU A 240 -12.36 -14.46 -3.13
C GLU A 240 -13.32 -15.50 -2.54
N ASP A 241 -13.20 -16.77 -2.94
CA ASP A 241 -14.04 -17.88 -2.47
C ASP A 241 -13.46 -18.60 -1.22
N ASN A 242 -12.43 -18.04 -0.64
CA ASN A 242 -11.76 -18.63 0.52
C ASN A 242 -12.56 -18.37 1.80
N ASP A 243 -12.95 -19.43 2.51
CA ASP A 243 -13.72 -19.35 3.76
C ASP A 243 -13.02 -18.56 4.86
N ARG A 244 -11.67 -18.59 4.91
CA ARG A 244 -10.87 -17.79 5.86
C ARG A 244 -11.01 -16.28 5.57
N LEU A 245 -10.91 -15.87 4.30
CA LEU A 245 -11.09 -14.48 3.91
C LEU A 245 -12.50 -13.99 4.18
N LEU A 246 -13.50 -14.85 3.98
CA LEU A 246 -14.88 -14.55 4.27
C LEU A 246 -15.09 -14.32 5.77
N ARG A 247 -14.54 -15.19 6.64
CA ARG A 247 -14.60 -15.01 8.11
C ARG A 247 -13.92 -13.72 8.54
N ILE A 248 -12.71 -13.42 8.07
CA ILE A 248 -12.04 -12.15 8.37
C ILE A 248 -12.91 -10.96 7.96
N SER A 249 -13.57 -11.03 6.81
CA SER A 249 -14.44 -9.96 6.33
C SER A 249 -15.69 -9.75 7.19
N GLN A 250 -16.24 -10.82 7.78
CA GLN A 250 -17.50 -10.78 8.53
C GLN A 250 -17.29 -10.57 10.04
N ASP A 251 -16.26 -11.19 10.61
CA ASP A 251 -16.09 -11.30 12.07
C ASP A 251 -15.00 -10.36 12.63
N TRP A 252 -14.52 -9.41 11.84
CA TRP A 252 -13.43 -8.49 12.25
C TRP A 252 -13.80 -7.51 13.38
N ASP A 253 -15.05 -7.43 13.78
CA ASP A 253 -15.54 -6.48 14.81
C ASP A 253 -14.95 -6.68 16.22
N SER A 254 -14.22 -7.76 16.46
CA SER A 254 -13.54 -8.01 17.73
C SER A 254 -12.43 -6.99 18.05
N TYR A 255 -11.96 -6.22 17.07
CA TYR A 255 -10.94 -5.19 17.27
C TYR A 255 -11.53 -3.77 17.26
N LYS A 256 -11.53 -3.10 18.41
CA LYS A 256 -11.91 -1.68 18.52
C LYS A 256 -10.92 -0.74 17.79
N LEU A 257 -9.65 -1.13 17.74
CA LEU A 257 -8.57 -0.41 17.05
C LEU A 257 -7.85 -1.38 16.12
N SER A 258 -7.27 -0.85 15.03
CA SER A 258 -6.44 -1.69 14.18
C SER A 258 -5.28 -2.30 14.98
N PRO A 259 -5.10 -3.63 14.95
CA PRO A 259 -3.97 -4.27 15.59
C PRO A 259 -2.64 -4.01 14.87
N PHE A 260 -2.70 -3.58 13.60
CA PHE A 260 -1.50 -3.39 12.78
C PHE A 260 -0.83 -2.05 13.06
N LYS A 261 0.44 -2.11 13.45
CA LYS A 261 1.30 -0.98 13.74
C LYS A 261 2.13 -0.60 12.50
N ARG A 262 3.02 0.40 12.63
CA ARG A 262 3.78 0.99 11.51
C ARG A 262 4.76 0.04 10.81
N ALA A 263 5.18 -1.03 11.46
CA ALA A 263 6.03 -2.06 10.91
C ALA A 263 5.52 -3.44 11.29
N GLY A 264 5.76 -4.43 10.46
CA GLY A 264 5.42 -5.79 10.80
C GLY A 264 5.85 -6.82 9.76
N LEU A 265 5.54 -8.06 10.09
CA LEU A 265 5.86 -9.26 9.35
C LEU A 265 4.69 -10.23 9.45
N MET A 266 4.29 -10.80 8.34
CA MET A 266 3.38 -11.95 8.29
C MET A 266 4.07 -13.14 7.62
N SER A 267 3.94 -14.30 8.23
CA SER A 267 4.41 -15.54 7.64
C SER A 267 3.65 -16.73 8.22
N LYS A 268 3.12 -17.57 7.35
CA LYS A 268 2.35 -18.79 7.71
C LYS A 268 1.20 -18.49 8.68
N GLY A 269 0.45 -17.41 8.40
CA GLY A 269 -0.70 -16.99 9.20
C GLY A 269 -0.36 -16.27 10.51
N GLU A 270 0.88 -16.26 10.95
CA GLU A 270 1.32 -15.51 12.13
C GLU A 270 1.74 -14.09 11.75
N VAL A 271 1.40 -13.12 12.58
CA VAL A 271 1.72 -11.70 12.39
C VAL A 271 2.46 -11.15 13.60
N TRP A 272 3.56 -10.45 13.33
CA TRP A 272 4.32 -9.66 14.31
C TRP A 272 4.26 -8.20 13.88
N THR A 273 3.98 -7.30 14.81
CA THR A 273 3.85 -5.88 14.48
C THR A 273 4.35 -4.98 15.61
N CYS A 274 4.91 -3.83 15.24
CA CYS A 274 5.43 -2.85 16.19
C CYS A 274 5.37 -1.44 15.61
N ASN A 275 5.45 -0.44 16.50
CA ASN A 275 5.85 0.89 16.09
C ASN A 275 7.37 1.01 16.06
N TYR A 276 7.85 2.11 15.50
CA TYR A 276 9.25 2.41 15.44
C TYR A 276 9.50 3.92 15.35
N LYS A 277 10.67 4.33 15.77
CA LYS A 277 11.24 5.66 15.59
C LYS A 277 12.28 5.60 14.46
N ALA A 278 12.17 6.47 13.47
CA ALA A 278 13.15 6.56 12.39
C ALA A 278 14.48 7.13 12.93
N ILE A 279 15.59 6.56 12.48
CA ILE A 279 16.95 7.04 12.73
C ILE A 279 17.57 7.35 11.39
N PHE A 280 18.03 8.59 11.22
CA PHE A 280 18.68 9.06 10.01
C PHE A 280 19.79 10.05 10.35
N GLU A 281 21.00 9.71 10.01
CA GLU A 281 22.21 10.51 10.28
C GLU A 281 22.69 11.29 9.05
N GLY A 282 22.01 11.13 7.91
CA GLY A 282 22.35 11.80 6.66
C GLY A 282 21.90 13.26 6.60
N LYS A 283 22.31 13.95 5.55
CA LYS A 283 21.89 15.31 5.26
C LYS A 283 20.41 15.38 4.98
N LYS A 284 19.68 16.27 5.67
CA LYS A 284 18.25 16.52 5.42
C LYS A 284 18.10 17.59 4.36
N THR A 285 17.32 17.32 3.34
CA THR A 285 16.93 18.26 2.30
C THR A 285 15.67 19.00 2.74
N LEU A 286 15.67 20.31 2.65
CA LEU A 286 14.56 21.18 3.02
C LEU A 286 13.87 21.73 1.78
N LEU A 287 12.69 22.34 1.94
CA LEU A 287 11.97 22.92 0.81
C LEU A 287 12.82 23.96 0.07
N LYS A 288 13.53 24.83 0.79
CA LYS A 288 14.43 25.83 0.21
C LYS A 288 15.55 25.26 -0.68
N ASP A 289 15.92 23.98 -0.46
CA ASP A 289 17.03 23.36 -1.19
C ASP A 289 16.61 22.84 -2.57
N ILE A 290 15.29 22.75 -2.83
CA ILE A 290 14.72 22.18 -4.06
C ILE A 290 13.91 23.16 -4.89
N ILE A 291 13.46 24.30 -4.29
CA ILE A 291 12.69 25.29 -5.05
C ILE A 291 13.61 26.07 -6.01
N GLN A 292 13.07 26.37 -7.17
CA GLN A 292 13.74 27.26 -8.11
C GLN A 292 13.71 28.70 -7.58
N LYS A 293 14.86 29.40 -7.64
CA LYS A 293 14.98 30.79 -7.16
C LYS A 293 14.30 31.80 -8.06
N LYS A 294 14.20 31.50 -9.35
CA LYS A 294 13.57 32.35 -10.35
C LYS A 294 12.79 31.45 -11.32
N VAL A 295 11.53 31.78 -11.50
CA VAL A 295 10.62 31.13 -12.43
C VAL A 295 9.99 32.24 -13.26
N ASP A 296 10.20 32.24 -14.56
CA ASP A 296 9.76 33.31 -15.47
C ASP A 296 8.31 33.09 -15.95
N ASP A 297 7.79 31.87 -15.88
CA ASP A 297 6.43 31.55 -16.30
C ASP A 297 5.42 31.89 -15.21
N ALA A 298 4.54 32.84 -15.51
CA ALA A 298 3.49 33.33 -14.59
C ALA A 298 2.52 32.22 -14.15
N TRP A 299 2.37 31.15 -14.93
CA TRP A 299 1.51 30.00 -14.59
C TRP A 299 1.90 29.30 -13.28
N PHE A 300 3.16 29.41 -12.86
CA PHE A 300 3.62 28.84 -11.59
C PHE A 300 3.35 29.72 -10.36
N TYR A 301 2.80 30.91 -10.54
CA TYR A 301 2.47 31.82 -9.46
C TYR A 301 0.95 31.89 -9.25
N LEU A 302 0.55 31.92 -7.98
CA LEU A 302 -0.84 32.09 -7.61
C LEU A 302 -1.27 33.52 -7.78
N ASP A 303 -2.44 33.77 -8.37
CA ASP A 303 -3.08 35.09 -8.37
C ASP A 303 -3.70 35.40 -6.99
N GLU A 304 -4.25 36.64 -6.86
CA GLU A 304 -4.81 37.08 -5.58
C GLU A 304 -6.02 36.24 -5.11
N ASP A 305 -6.84 35.77 -6.02
CA ASP A 305 -8.04 34.97 -5.67
C ASP A 305 -7.65 33.54 -5.30
N GLU A 306 -6.70 32.95 -6.01
CA GLU A 306 -6.10 31.67 -5.63
C GLU A 306 -5.42 31.75 -4.26
N ILE A 307 -4.70 32.85 -3.96
CA ILE A 307 -4.08 33.09 -2.64
C ILE A 307 -5.15 33.16 -1.55
N LYS A 308 -6.28 33.86 -1.78
CA LYS A 308 -7.40 33.89 -0.84
C LYS A 308 -7.99 32.50 -0.61
N GLN A 309 -8.20 31.75 -1.70
CA GLN A 309 -8.69 30.38 -1.62
C GLN A 309 -7.75 29.46 -0.83
N TRP A 310 -6.45 29.53 -1.08
CA TRP A 310 -5.46 28.74 -0.35
C TRP A 310 -5.39 29.12 1.14
N LYS A 311 -5.48 30.41 1.48
CA LYS A 311 -5.56 30.88 2.87
C LYS A 311 -6.79 30.32 3.57
N TYR A 312 -7.95 30.30 2.90
CA TYR A 312 -9.17 29.69 3.42
C TYR A 312 -8.99 28.17 3.59
N LEU A 313 -8.51 27.46 2.56
CA LEU A 313 -8.32 26.01 2.60
C LEU A 313 -7.34 25.57 3.71
N LYS A 314 -6.30 26.34 3.95
CA LYS A 314 -5.30 26.07 4.99
C LYS A 314 -5.63 26.71 6.35
N GLY A 315 -6.64 27.55 6.43
CA GLY A 315 -7.12 28.18 7.66
C GLY A 315 -7.77 27.19 8.63
N ALA A 316 -7.93 27.61 9.89
CA ALA A 316 -8.73 26.85 10.84
C ALA A 316 -10.19 26.83 10.39
N LYS A 317 -10.83 25.66 10.51
CA LYS A 317 -12.26 25.50 10.18
C LYS A 317 -13.00 24.95 11.40
N LYS A 318 -14.17 25.49 11.63
CA LYS A 318 -15.14 24.99 12.62
C LYS A 318 -16.52 25.11 11.95
N GLU A 319 -17.01 24.02 11.41
CA GLU A 319 -18.21 24.00 10.58
C GLU A 319 -19.13 22.86 11.03
N GLU A 320 -20.46 23.11 11.08
CA GLU A 320 -21.43 22.05 11.22
C GLU A 320 -21.54 21.33 9.86
N ARG A 321 -21.35 20.02 9.85
CA ARG A 321 -21.48 19.18 8.67
C ARG A 321 -22.56 18.13 8.90
N THR A 322 -23.28 17.80 7.80
CA THR A 322 -24.32 16.78 7.82
C THR A 322 -23.88 15.58 7.01
N VAL A 323 -23.98 14.38 7.57
CA VAL A 323 -23.77 13.14 6.85
C VAL A 323 -24.96 12.91 5.92
N LYS A 324 -24.77 13.04 4.62
CA LYS A 324 -25.86 12.95 3.59
C LYS A 324 -26.68 11.66 3.68
N ALA A 325 -26.07 10.53 4.09
CA ALA A 325 -26.73 9.24 4.16
C ALA A 325 -27.65 9.06 5.38
N THR A 326 -27.42 9.78 6.49
CA THR A 326 -28.09 9.56 7.77
C THR A 326 -28.75 10.82 8.33
N GLY A 327 -28.48 11.99 7.74
CA GLY A 327 -28.92 13.28 8.28
C GLY A 327 -28.19 13.69 9.58
N PHE A 328 -27.22 12.89 10.06
CA PHE A 328 -26.51 13.19 11.30
C PHE A 328 -25.63 14.43 11.16
N LYS A 329 -25.81 15.38 12.09
CA LYS A 329 -25.04 16.61 12.16
C LYS A 329 -23.89 16.48 13.16
N PHE A 330 -22.71 16.98 12.77
CA PHE A 330 -21.54 16.99 13.63
C PHE A 330 -20.69 18.25 13.40
N ASN A 331 -20.02 18.71 14.44
CA ASN A 331 -19.07 19.82 14.36
C ASN A 331 -17.74 19.30 13.78
N TYR A 332 -17.46 19.68 12.51
CA TYR A 332 -16.16 19.47 11.91
C TYR A 332 -15.19 20.54 12.41
N THR A 333 -14.06 20.11 12.95
CA THR A 333 -13.00 21.02 13.42
C THR A 333 -11.69 20.63 12.77
N GLU A 334 -11.04 21.58 12.10
CA GLU A 334 -9.74 21.42 11.48
C GLU A 334 -8.81 22.53 11.97
N GLY A 335 -7.63 22.16 12.49
CA GLY A 335 -6.61 23.13 12.91
C GLY A 335 -5.95 23.80 11.71
N PRO A 336 -5.37 25.01 11.89
CA PRO A 336 -4.75 25.74 10.80
C PRO A 336 -3.48 25.03 10.32
N LEU A 337 -3.25 25.12 9.02
CA LEU A 337 -2.04 24.66 8.36
C LEU A 337 -1.23 25.91 7.95
N PRO A 338 0.12 25.91 8.05
CA PRO A 338 0.92 27.02 7.55
C PRO A 338 0.66 27.31 6.06
N PHE A 339 0.57 28.59 5.72
CA PHE A 339 0.54 29.10 4.36
C PHE A 339 1.30 30.42 4.27
N PRO A 340 2.32 30.52 3.40
CA PRO A 340 2.94 29.45 2.61
C PRO A 340 3.62 28.39 3.49
N ASP A 341 4.02 27.26 2.88
CA ASP A 341 4.81 26.26 3.60
C ASP A 341 6.19 26.83 3.97
N PRO A 342 6.69 26.57 5.20
CA PRO A 342 7.97 27.10 5.65
C PRO A 342 9.14 26.49 4.86
N LEU A 343 10.05 27.33 4.40
CA LEU A 343 11.19 26.95 3.55
C LEU A 343 12.25 26.14 4.31
N ASP A 344 12.32 26.31 5.62
CA ASP A 344 13.27 25.64 6.53
C ASP A 344 12.79 24.25 6.99
N LYS A 345 11.73 23.72 6.38
CA LYS A 345 11.15 22.41 6.68
C LYS A 345 10.87 21.62 5.41
N PRO A 346 10.73 20.28 5.49
CA PRO A 346 10.18 19.51 4.39
C PRO A 346 8.75 19.95 4.07
N SER A 347 8.42 20.01 2.78
CA SER A 347 7.07 20.34 2.31
C SER A 347 6.04 19.32 2.80
N ARG A 348 4.77 19.71 2.78
CA ARG A 348 3.67 18.76 2.97
C ARG A 348 3.36 18.03 1.68
N THR A 349 2.74 16.86 1.80
CA THR A 349 2.14 16.22 0.65
C THR A 349 0.97 17.08 0.18
N MET A 350 0.97 17.47 -1.08
CA MET A 350 -0.22 18.00 -1.75
C MET A 350 -1.19 16.81 -1.96
N ILE A 351 -2.45 17.06 -1.70
CA ILE A 351 -3.54 16.07 -1.81
C ILE A 351 -4.45 16.54 -2.93
#